data_c46190f5bcc320b3818ef38a4c57e205
#
_entry.id   c46190f5bcc320b3818ef38a4c57e205
#
_cell.length_a   1.000
_cell.length_b   1.000
_cell.length_c   1.000
_cell.angle_alpha   90.00
_cell.angle_beta   90.00
_cell.angle_gamma   90.00
#
_symmetry.space_group_name_H-M   'P 1'
#
loop_
_entity.id
_entity.type
_entity.pdbx_description
1 polymer ?
#
loop_
_entity_poly.entity_id
_entity_poly.type
_entity_poly.pdbx_seq_one_letter_code
_entity_poly.pdbx_strand_id
1 'polypeptide(L)'
;MKRTPPQRMPAPRASSLLNAKRRERELDALATSDRPVDLLVIGGGITGAGVALDAASRGLDVVLVEAHDLAFGTSRWSSKLVHGGLRYLASGDVAVAAESARERHLLMTRIAPHLTRSLPQLMPFVPGVSLTQRLTTRVGFAFGDGLRRWAGTPSTLLPAPRRIGAGVALRLAPALRREGLRGGILSPDGQLDDDAKLVVTVARTAAAYGARVLTGVRASEVDGGGATLTDTASGDSLRLRARAVVNATGVWAAEVDPGMRLRPSRGTHLVFDAATLGNPTVALTIPHPGSMSRFVFALPQRHGRVIVGLTDEAAPGPVPDVPIAEQHEIDFLLDTVSTALERPLSQADVRGTFAGLRPLIAPTGDGNGQTSTADISRRHHVAVSELGIVNVLGGKLTTYRAMAEDAVTLACTHAGLAATDCVTPWLPLVGAPGSALPAAEQARMLDASCDRPEEALADGLDVTRGDIVCAVRAEGARSIDDVLDRRTRIGFVASDRDAVYDAVAAIVDEALWAE
;
A
#
# COMPACT_ATOMS: atom_id res chain seq x y z
N MET A 1 14.09 -5.05 21.49
CA MET A 1 13.90 -6.38 22.13
C MET A 1 13.31 -7.36 21.12
N LYS A 2 13.82 -8.60 21.05
CA LYS A 2 13.17 -9.67 20.28
C LYS A 2 11.92 -10.07 21.05
N ARG A 3 10.73 -9.78 20.50
CA ARG A 3 9.48 -10.26 21.10
C ARG A 3 9.41 -11.78 20.96
N THR A 4 8.95 -12.46 21.98
CA THR A 4 8.72 -13.91 21.95
C THR A 4 7.37 -14.18 21.28
N PRO A 5 7.25 -15.17 20.40
CA PRO A 5 5.94 -15.54 19.85
C PRO A 5 4.99 -15.95 20.98
N PRO A 6 3.68 -15.70 20.81
CA PRO A 6 2.68 -16.12 21.78
C PRO A 6 2.68 -17.65 21.90
N GLN A 7 2.36 -18.16 23.08
CA GLN A 7 2.27 -19.62 23.32
C GLN A 7 1.23 -20.30 22.42
N ARG A 8 0.18 -19.56 22.07
CA ARG A 8 -0.88 -20.03 21.16
C ARG A 8 -1.34 -18.89 20.26
N MET A 9 -1.33 -19.12 18.95
CA MET A 9 -1.93 -18.21 17.99
C MET A 9 -3.45 -18.30 18.05
N PRO A 10 -4.19 -17.16 17.90
CA PRO A 10 -5.63 -17.20 17.79
C PRO A 10 -6.05 -17.99 16.55
N ALA A 11 -7.14 -18.74 16.65
CA ALA A 11 -7.73 -19.43 15.51
C ALA A 11 -8.66 -18.48 14.73
N PRO A 12 -8.77 -18.64 13.40
CA PRO A 12 -9.80 -17.99 12.62
C PRO A 12 -11.20 -18.33 13.14
N ARG A 13 -12.13 -17.38 13.09
CA ARG A 13 -13.50 -17.50 13.61
C ARG A 13 -14.55 -17.46 12.50
N ALA A 14 -14.17 -17.02 11.30
CA ALA A 14 -15.06 -16.83 10.17
C ALA A 14 -14.36 -17.14 8.85
N SER A 15 -15.10 -17.06 7.74
CA SER A 15 -14.56 -17.09 6.38
C SER A 15 -13.66 -15.88 6.11
N SER A 16 -12.66 -16.05 5.24
CA SER A 16 -11.84 -14.95 4.71
C SER A 16 -12.44 -14.30 3.45
N LEU A 17 -13.54 -14.83 2.93
CA LEU A 17 -14.18 -14.32 1.72
C LEU A 17 -14.96 -13.04 2.04
N LEU A 18 -14.72 -12.01 1.25
CA LEU A 18 -15.50 -10.78 1.23
C LEU A 18 -16.37 -10.80 -0.04
N ASN A 19 -17.68 -10.63 0.12
CA ASN A 19 -18.62 -10.57 -1.00
C ASN A 19 -19.88 -9.78 -0.62
N ALA A 20 -20.75 -9.52 -1.59
CA ALA A 20 -21.95 -8.70 -1.40
C ALA A 20 -22.90 -9.32 -0.37
N LYS A 21 -23.16 -10.62 -0.45
CA LYS A 21 -24.05 -11.34 0.46
C LYS A 21 -23.57 -11.33 1.92
N ARG A 22 -22.26 -11.43 2.15
CA ARG A 22 -21.69 -11.27 3.49
C ARG A 22 -21.89 -9.85 4.00
N ARG A 23 -21.60 -8.85 3.16
CA ARG A 23 -21.76 -7.45 3.52
C ARG A 23 -23.19 -7.11 3.92
N GLU A 24 -24.19 -7.52 3.13
CA GLU A 24 -25.61 -7.31 3.44
C GLU A 24 -25.97 -7.91 4.78
N ARG A 25 -25.66 -9.18 4.98
CA ARG A 25 -25.93 -9.89 6.23
C ARG A 25 -25.27 -9.22 7.45
N GLU A 26 -24.04 -8.70 7.29
CA GLU A 26 -23.32 -8.00 8.36
C GLU A 26 -23.94 -6.62 8.65
N LEU A 27 -24.43 -5.90 7.64
CA LEU A 27 -25.17 -4.63 7.81
C LEU A 27 -26.51 -4.87 8.50
N ASP A 28 -27.29 -5.85 8.08
CA ASP A 28 -28.57 -6.21 8.71
C ASP A 28 -28.39 -6.56 10.18
N ALA A 29 -27.33 -7.32 10.49
CA ALA A 29 -27.00 -7.68 11.85
C ALA A 29 -26.63 -6.45 12.72
N LEU A 30 -25.99 -5.44 12.15
CA LEU A 30 -25.71 -4.18 12.85
C LEU A 30 -26.96 -3.34 13.03
N ALA A 31 -27.83 -3.26 12.02
CA ALA A 31 -29.09 -2.50 12.08
C ALA A 31 -30.06 -3.03 13.15
N THR A 32 -29.98 -4.33 13.46
CA THR A 32 -30.85 -4.97 14.46
C THR A 32 -30.22 -5.10 15.85
N SER A 33 -28.97 -4.66 16.03
CA SER A 33 -28.21 -4.80 17.27
C SER A 33 -28.09 -3.49 18.04
N ASP A 34 -28.56 -3.46 19.29
CA ASP A 34 -28.35 -2.34 20.21
C ASP A 34 -27.01 -2.41 20.97
N ARG A 35 -26.23 -3.47 20.78
CA ARG A 35 -24.97 -3.66 21.51
C ARG A 35 -23.87 -2.80 20.87
N PRO A 36 -23.10 -2.03 21.68
CA PRO A 36 -21.93 -1.35 21.16
C PRO A 36 -20.87 -2.38 20.74
N VAL A 37 -20.22 -2.14 19.61
CA VAL A 37 -19.02 -2.87 19.21
C VAL A 37 -17.82 -2.43 20.05
N ASP A 38 -16.79 -3.25 20.16
CA ASP A 38 -15.58 -2.83 20.90
C ASP A 38 -14.84 -1.73 20.13
N LEU A 39 -14.70 -1.86 18.81
CA LEU A 39 -13.94 -0.94 17.98
C LEU A 39 -14.63 -0.67 16.63
N LEU A 40 -14.89 0.61 16.35
CA LEU A 40 -15.22 1.10 15.01
C LEU A 40 -13.96 1.66 14.35
N VAL A 41 -13.59 1.16 13.17
CA VAL A 41 -12.48 1.64 12.35
C VAL A 41 -13.04 2.32 11.12
N ILE A 42 -12.68 3.58 10.88
CA ILE A 42 -13.12 4.38 9.74
C ILE A 42 -11.99 4.51 8.74
N GLY A 43 -12.19 4.02 7.51
CA GLY A 43 -11.24 4.02 6.41
C GLY A 43 -10.65 2.65 6.07
N GLY A 44 -10.87 2.17 4.83
CA GLY A 44 -10.45 0.88 4.30
C GLY A 44 -9.09 0.89 3.58
N GLY A 45 -8.21 1.84 3.93
CA GLY A 45 -6.81 1.85 3.49
C GLY A 45 -5.97 0.85 4.28
N ILE A 46 -4.65 0.82 4.01
CA ILE A 46 -3.72 -0.12 4.66
C ILE A 46 -3.69 0.04 6.19
N THR A 47 -3.85 1.28 6.68
CA THR A 47 -3.88 1.57 8.12
C THR A 47 -5.12 0.98 8.76
N GLY A 48 -6.32 1.27 8.23
CA GLY A 48 -7.56 0.76 8.82
C GLY A 48 -7.69 -0.76 8.70
N ALA A 49 -7.32 -1.34 7.55
CA ALA A 49 -7.27 -2.80 7.41
C ALA A 49 -6.31 -3.44 8.44
N GLY A 50 -5.14 -2.80 8.67
CA GLY A 50 -4.18 -3.22 9.69
C GLY A 50 -4.75 -3.14 11.11
N VAL A 51 -5.42 -2.03 11.46
CA VAL A 51 -6.09 -1.83 12.76
C VAL A 51 -7.18 -2.88 12.97
N ALA A 52 -8.02 -3.13 11.95
CA ALA A 52 -9.06 -4.15 12.02
C ALA A 52 -8.47 -5.55 12.24
N LEU A 53 -7.37 -5.89 11.56
CA LEU A 53 -6.69 -7.17 11.75
C LEU A 53 -6.09 -7.29 13.14
N ASP A 54 -5.37 -6.27 13.60
CA ASP A 54 -4.73 -6.32 14.92
C ASP A 54 -5.78 -6.44 16.02
N ALA A 55 -6.84 -5.65 15.99
CA ALA A 55 -7.91 -5.67 16.96
C ALA A 55 -8.69 -7.01 16.96
N ALA A 56 -9.11 -7.50 15.78
CA ALA A 56 -9.85 -8.76 15.68
C ALA A 56 -8.99 -9.96 16.13
N SER A 57 -7.68 -9.96 15.80
CA SER A 57 -6.77 -11.01 16.25
C SER A 57 -6.49 -10.99 17.76
N ARG A 58 -6.73 -9.86 18.44
CA ARG A 58 -6.69 -9.71 19.89
C ARG A 58 -8.01 -10.07 20.59
N GLY A 59 -9.05 -10.42 19.82
CA GLY A 59 -10.32 -10.89 20.36
C GLY A 59 -11.42 -9.86 20.45
N LEU A 60 -11.21 -8.64 19.98
CA LEU A 60 -12.20 -7.55 19.98
C LEU A 60 -13.30 -7.78 18.94
N ASP A 61 -14.48 -7.22 19.19
CA ASP A 61 -15.58 -7.10 18.23
C ASP A 61 -15.35 -5.82 17.39
N VAL A 62 -15.03 -6.00 16.10
CA VAL A 62 -14.55 -4.94 15.22
C VAL A 62 -15.45 -4.74 14.01
N VAL A 63 -15.76 -3.47 13.71
CA VAL A 63 -16.35 -3.04 12.43
C VAL A 63 -15.39 -2.09 11.73
N LEU A 64 -15.03 -2.41 10.51
CA LEU A 64 -14.32 -1.53 9.58
C LEU A 64 -15.32 -1.01 8.55
N VAL A 65 -15.42 0.30 8.39
CA VAL A 65 -16.23 0.96 7.35
C VAL A 65 -15.34 1.73 6.38
N GLU A 66 -15.67 1.64 5.10
CA GLU A 66 -15.02 2.37 4.01
C GLU A 66 -16.08 2.99 3.10
N ALA A 67 -15.99 4.29 2.85
CA ALA A 67 -16.98 5.03 2.08
C ALA A 67 -17.07 4.59 0.60
N HIS A 68 -16.00 4.05 0.07
CA HIS A 68 -15.88 3.56 -1.30
C HIS A 68 -15.55 2.06 -1.30
N ASP A 69 -14.40 1.69 -1.81
CA ASP A 69 -13.86 0.34 -1.82
C ASP A 69 -12.51 0.28 -1.10
N LEU A 70 -12.07 -0.91 -0.72
CA LEU A 70 -10.76 -1.13 -0.10
C LEU A 70 -9.63 -0.55 -0.96
N ALA A 71 -8.67 0.10 -0.31
CA ALA A 71 -7.54 0.77 -0.95
C ALA A 71 -7.92 1.95 -1.87
N PHE A 72 -9.09 2.55 -1.75
CA PHE A 72 -9.54 3.65 -2.61
C PHE A 72 -8.59 4.85 -2.59
N GLY A 73 -8.13 5.27 -1.42
CA GLY A 73 -7.24 6.42 -1.24
C GLY A 73 -5.76 6.14 -1.53
N THR A 74 -4.88 6.70 -0.73
CA THR A 74 -3.41 6.70 -0.88
C THR A 74 -2.81 5.30 -1.03
N SER A 75 -3.42 4.29 -0.46
CA SER A 75 -2.84 2.94 -0.35
C SER A 75 -2.59 2.25 -1.70
N ARG A 76 -3.31 2.63 -2.78
CA ARG A 76 -3.14 2.11 -4.14
C ARG A 76 -2.16 2.91 -5.00
N TRP A 77 -1.72 4.06 -4.54
CA TRP A 77 -0.92 5.02 -5.31
C TRP A 77 0.55 5.05 -4.89
N SER A 78 1.05 3.97 -4.27
CA SER A 78 2.45 3.87 -3.85
C SER A 78 3.38 3.47 -5.01
N SER A 79 4.70 3.60 -4.79
CA SER A 79 5.72 3.04 -5.70
C SER A 79 5.82 1.50 -5.60
N LYS A 80 4.95 0.85 -4.84
CA LYS A 80 4.93 -0.60 -4.59
C LYS A 80 6.24 -1.16 -4.03
N LEU A 81 6.93 -0.35 -3.21
CA LEU A 81 8.16 -0.74 -2.53
C LEU A 81 7.91 -1.05 -1.05
N VAL A 82 8.47 -2.15 -0.59
CA VAL A 82 8.64 -2.47 0.82
C VAL A 82 10.08 -2.18 1.18
N HIS A 83 10.38 -0.88 1.37
CA HIS A 83 11.76 -0.43 1.47
C HIS A 83 12.27 -0.33 2.91
N GLY A 84 13.59 -0.58 3.08
CA GLY A 84 14.28 -0.52 4.38
C GLY A 84 14.57 0.88 4.91
N GLY A 85 14.04 1.95 4.29
CA GLY A 85 14.13 3.29 4.82
C GLY A 85 15.48 4.00 4.63
N LEU A 86 16.26 3.68 3.61
CA LEU A 86 17.57 4.28 3.34
C LEU A 86 17.57 5.81 3.31
N ARG A 87 16.50 6.43 2.80
CA ARG A 87 16.35 7.90 2.77
C ARG A 87 16.40 8.53 4.17
N TYR A 88 15.87 7.83 5.19
CA TYR A 88 15.82 8.33 6.57
C TYR A 88 17.18 8.28 7.27
N LEU A 89 18.06 7.37 6.82
CA LEU A 89 19.44 7.39 7.27
C LEU A 89 20.17 8.66 6.80
N ALA A 90 19.87 9.12 5.59
CA ALA A 90 20.43 10.36 5.05
C ALA A 90 19.94 11.61 5.81
N SER A 91 18.73 11.58 6.38
CA SER A 91 18.16 12.65 7.23
C SER A 91 18.44 12.45 8.73
N GLY A 92 19.21 11.42 9.12
CA GLY A 92 19.57 11.14 10.52
C GLY A 92 18.49 10.43 11.35
N ASP A 93 17.35 10.06 10.76
CA ASP A 93 16.28 9.37 11.47
C ASP A 93 16.47 7.84 11.47
N VAL A 94 17.45 7.41 12.31
CA VAL A 94 17.83 6.00 12.45
C VAL A 94 16.67 5.15 13.00
N ALA A 95 15.83 5.72 13.87
CA ALA A 95 14.71 5.00 14.47
C ALA A 95 13.68 4.58 13.42
N VAL A 96 13.28 5.50 12.54
CA VAL A 96 12.35 5.22 11.42
C VAL A 96 12.95 4.25 10.40
N ALA A 97 14.27 4.32 10.18
CA ALA A 97 14.96 3.37 9.31
C ALA A 97 15.00 1.96 9.92
N ALA A 98 15.27 1.84 11.22
CA ALA A 98 15.27 0.57 11.94
C ALA A 98 13.88 -0.08 11.97
N GLU A 99 12.83 0.70 12.27
CA GLU A 99 11.43 0.24 12.19
C GLU A 99 11.10 -0.25 10.79
N SER A 100 11.41 0.53 9.74
CA SER A 100 11.17 0.13 8.37
C SER A 100 11.89 -1.15 7.98
N ALA A 101 13.14 -1.34 8.39
CA ALA A 101 13.90 -2.55 8.12
C ALA A 101 13.29 -3.78 8.81
N ARG A 102 12.78 -3.60 10.04
CA ARG A 102 12.11 -4.67 10.80
C ARG A 102 10.78 -5.05 10.16
N GLU A 103 9.92 -4.08 9.84
CA GLU A 103 8.62 -4.35 9.25
C GLU A 103 8.76 -4.93 7.84
N ARG A 104 9.72 -4.46 7.02
CA ARG A 104 10.09 -5.10 5.75
C ARG A 104 10.47 -6.57 5.96
N HIS A 105 11.33 -6.85 6.96
CA HIS A 105 11.71 -8.22 7.28
C HIS A 105 10.48 -9.09 7.57
N LEU A 106 9.58 -8.63 8.43
CA LEU A 106 8.35 -9.36 8.79
C LEU A 106 7.46 -9.60 7.58
N LEU A 107 7.23 -8.57 6.75
CA LEU A 107 6.44 -8.68 5.52
C LEU A 107 7.00 -9.71 4.56
N MET A 108 8.30 -9.63 4.26
CA MET A 108 8.93 -10.47 3.25
C MET A 108 9.17 -11.92 3.69
N THR A 109 9.26 -12.18 5.00
CA THR A 109 9.62 -13.52 5.50
C THR A 109 8.49 -14.27 6.17
N ARG A 110 7.43 -13.58 6.62
CA ARG A 110 6.42 -14.20 7.45
C ARG A 110 5.00 -13.76 7.14
N ILE A 111 4.74 -12.44 7.12
CA ILE A 111 3.37 -11.90 7.03
C ILE A 111 2.83 -12.09 5.61
N ALA A 112 3.56 -11.62 4.60
CA ALA A 112 3.12 -11.60 3.21
C ALA A 112 4.24 -11.99 2.21
N PRO A 113 4.96 -13.11 2.39
CA PRO A 113 6.02 -13.51 1.46
C PRO A 113 5.50 -13.80 0.06
N HIS A 114 4.22 -14.16 -0.09
CA HIS A 114 3.54 -14.42 -1.36
C HIS A 114 3.15 -13.14 -2.12
N LEU A 115 3.17 -11.98 -1.48
CA LEU A 115 2.87 -10.68 -2.08
C LEU A 115 4.12 -9.80 -2.23
N THR A 116 5.28 -10.31 -1.83
CA THR A 116 6.53 -9.55 -1.84
C THR A 116 7.63 -10.30 -2.56
N ARG A 117 8.48 -9.57 -3.25
CA ARG A 117 9.67 -10.12 -3.91
C ARG A 117 10.89 -9.23 -3.70
N SER A 118 12.06 -9.81 -3.89
CA SER A 118 13.32 -9.05 -3.97
C SER A 118 13.40 -8.32 -5.31
N LEU A 119 13.57 -7.01 -5.28
CA LEU A 119 13.81 -6.18 -6.45
C LEU A 119 15.24 -5.64 -6.41
N PRO A 120 16.13 -6.11 -7.28
CA PRO A 120 17.45 -5.51 -7.43
C PRO A 120 17.31 -4.06 -7.93
N GLN A 121 17.91 -3.11 -7.22
CA GLN A 121 17.94 -1.70 -7.60
C GLN A 121 19.33 -1.33 -8.06
N LEU A 122 19.44 -0.82 -9.27
CA LEU A 122 20.69 -0.37 -9.88
C LEU A 122 20.76 1.15 -9.82
N MET A 123 21.75 1.68 -9.11
CA MET A 123 22.18 3.06 -9.26
C MET A 123 23.30 3.13 -10.29
N PRO A 124 23.04 3.59 -11.51
CA PRO A 124 24.04 3.62 -12.57
C PRO A 124 25.02 4.80 -12.36
N PHE A 125 26.27 4.59 -12.68
CA PHE A 125 27.30 5.64 -12.68
C PHE A 125 27.44 6.24 -14.09
N VAL A 126 26.47 7.07 -14.44
CA VAL A 126 26.41 7.84 -15.68
C VAL A 126 27.13 9.20 -15.52
N PRO A 127 27.45 9.91 -16.62
CA PRO A 127 27.89 11.30 -16.54
C PRO A 127 26.90 12.16 -15.74
N GLY A 128 27.43 13.10 -14.93
CA GLY A 128 26.62 13.92 -14.02
C GLY A 128 26.50 13.36 -12.60
N VAL A 129 26.70 12.06 -12.37
CA VAL A 129 26.76 11.50 -11.00
C VAL A 129 28.14 11.81 -10.40
N SER A 130 28.18 12.70 -9.42
CA SER A 130 29.43 13.16 -8.78
C SER A 130 30.10 12.05 -7.94
N LEU A 131 31.40 12.21 -7.69
CA LEU A 131 32.13 11.28 -6.81
C LEU A 131 31.52 11.26 -5.41
N THR A 132 31.10 12.43 -4.91
CA THR A 132 30.44 12.56 -3.61
C THR A 132 29.13 11.76 -3.56
N GLN A 133 28.27 11.88 -4.59
CA GLN A 133 27.04 11.08 -4.68
C GLN A 133 27.33 9.58 -4.70
N ARG A 134 28.36 9.13 -5.43
CA ARG A 134 28.76 7.70 -5.45
C ARG A 134 29.22 7.22 -4.08
N LEU A 135 29.98 8.03 -3.35
CA LEU A 135 30.49 7.67 -2.04
C LEU A 135 29.37 7.65 -0.98
N THR A 136 28.54 8.70 -0.93
CA THR A 136 27.39 8.76 0.00
C THR A 136 26.40 7.65 -0.24
N THR A 137 26.09 7.32 -1.51
CA THR A 137 25.22 6.19 -1.85
C THR A 137 25.84 4.86 -1.38
N ARG A 138 27.14 4.67 -1.58
CA ARG A 138 27.84 3.46 -1.09
C ARG A 138 27.76 3.32 0.43
N VAL A 139 27.97 4.41 1.15
CA VAL A 139 27.84 4.44 2.61
C VAL A 139 26.39 4.17 3.02
N GLY A 140 25.41 4.82 2.37
CA GLY A 140 23.99 4.59 2.64
C GLY A 140 23.57 3.14 2.44
N PHE A 141 23.98 2.51 1.34
CA PHE A 141 23.69 1.09 1.10
C PHE A 141 24.39 0.16 2.10
N ALA A 142 25.62 0.48 2.55
CA ALA A 142 26.30 -0.31 3.57
C ALA A 142 25.55 -0.24 4.93
N PHE A 143 25.08 0.94 5.32
CA PHE A 143 24.22 1.09 6.50
C PHE A 143 22.90 0.34 6.35
N GLY A 144 22.26 0.42 5.17
CA GLY A 144 21.05 -0.33 4.86
C GLY A 144 21.23 -1.84 4.98
N ASP A 145 22.40 -2.37 4.55
CA ASP A 145 22.75 -3.77 4.74
C ASP A 145 22.99 -4.11 6.22
N GLY A 146 23.58 -3.20 6.98
CA GLY A 146 23.69 -3.33 8.44
C GLY A 146 22.31 -3.47 9.09
N LEU A 147 21.36 -2.61 8.75
CA LEU A 147 19.98 -2.69 9.25
C LEU A 147 19.27 -3.98 8.78
N ARG A 148 19.48 -4.42 7.53
CA ARG A 148 18.98 -5.70 7.03
C ARG A 148 19.45 -6.87 7.91
N ARG A 149 20.74 -6.93 8.21
CA ARG A 149 21.33 -7.96 9.08
C ARG A 149 20.77 -7.88 10.50
N TRP A 150 20.69 -6.67 11.04
CA TRP A 150 20.12 -6.42 12.37
C TRP A 150 18.65 -6.89 12.46
N ALA A 151 17.85 -6.63 11.42
CA ALA A 151 16.47 -7.09 11.31
C ALA A 151 16.36 -8.62 11.13
N GLY A 152 17.44 -9.31 10.76
CA GLY A 152 17.48 -10.75 10.53
C GLY A 152 17.04 -11.18 9.14
N THR A 153 16.97 -10.25 8.16
CA THR A 153 16.59 -10.61 6.78
C THR A 153 17.73 -11.40 6.12
N PRO A 154 17.47 -12.64 5.63
CA PRO A 154 18.51 -13.49 5.07
C PRO A 154 19.07 -12.92 3.76
N SER A 155 20.36 -13.16 3.52
CA SER A 155 21.04 -12.71 2.29
C SER A 155 20.58 -13.47 1.03
N THR A 156 19.93 -14.59 1.18
CA THR A 156 19.28 -15.33 0.09
C THR A 156 18.05 -14.58 -0.44
N LEU A 157 17.37 -13.80 0.42
CA LEU A 157 16.22 -12.99 0.05
C LEU A 157 16.67 -11.59 -0.42
N LEU A 158 17.52 -10.93 0.37
CA LEU A 158 18.08 -9.62 0.04
C LEU A 158 19.61 -9.69 0.10
N PRO A 159 20.30 -9.97 -1.02
CA PRO A 159 21.77 -9.99 -1.11
C PRO A 159 22.42 -8.67 -0.69
N ALA A 160 23.68 -8.73 -0.25
CA ALA A 160 24.43 -7.54 0.06
C ALA A 160 24.66 -6.65 -1.17
N PRO A 161 24.75 -5.32 -0.99
CA PRO A 161 25.06 -4.39 -2.06
C PRO A 161 26.40 -4.72 -2.72
N ARG A 162 26.46 -4.63 -4.04
CA ARG A 162 27.68 -4.91 -4.81
C ARG A 162 27.89 -3.96 -5.98
N ARG A 163 29.14 -3.69 -6.29
CA ARG A 163 29.51 -2.96 -7.50
C ARG A 163 29.44 -3.88 -8.72
N ILE A 164 28.94 -3.34 -9.85
CA ILE A 164 28.90 -4.03 -11.14
C ILE A 164 29.54 -3.17 -12.24
N GLY A 165 30.13 -3.80 -13.22
CA GLY A 165 30.70 -3.11 -14.38
C GLY A 165 29.63 -2.71 -15.42
N ALA A 166 30.00 -1.85 -16.36
CA ALA A 166 29.10 -1.30 -17.39
C ALA A 166 28.40 -2.37 -18.23
N GLY A 167 29.13 -3.43 -18.65
CA GLY A 167 28.54 -4.51 -19.44
C GLY A 167 27.47 -5.30 -18.68
N VAL A 168 27.60 -5.46 -17.36
CA VAL A 168 26.55 -6.09 -16.52
C VAL A 168 25.36 -5.13 -16.37
N ALA A 169 25.62 -3.85 -16.14
CA ALA A 169 24.57 -2.83 -16.01
C ALA A 169 23.69 -2.77 -17.27
N LEU A 170 24.30 -2.77 -18.46
CA LEU A 170 23.59 -2.76 -19.75
C LEU A 170 22.78 -4.05 -20.01
N ARG A 171 23.24 -5.20 -19.52
CA ARG A 171 22.43 -6.44 -19.63
C ARG A 171 21.20 -6.41 -18.74
N LEU A 172 21.29 -5.78 -17.55
CA LEU A 172 20.19 -5.68 -16.59
C LEU A 172 19.20 -4.56 -16.94
N ALA A 173 19.69 -3.47 -17.54
CA ALA A 173 18.91 -2.31 -17.96
C ALA A 173 19.42 -1.82 -19.34
N PRO A 174 18.91 -2.40 -20.44
CA PRO A 174 19.46 -2.17 -21.79
C PRO A 174 19.31 -0.73 -22.31
N ALA A 175 18.34 0.02 -21.81
CA ALA A 175 18.11 1.41 -22.20
C ALA A 175 19.07 2.42 -21.55
N LEU A 176 19.98 1.98 -20.65
CA LEU A 176 20.97 2.88 -20.07
C LEU A 176 21.91 3.44 -21.14
N ARG A 177 22.25 4.74 -21.01
CA ARG A 177 23.24 5.36 -21.88
C ARG A 177 24.58 4.65 -21.81
N ARG A 178 25.19 4.42 -22.96
CA ARG A 178 26.47 3.70 -23.09
C ARG A 178 27.65 4.62 -22.87
N GLU A 179 27.55 5.84 -23.41
CA GLU A 179 28.62 6.82 -23.30
C GLU A 179 28.84 7.24 -21.83
N GLY A 180 30.07 7.11 -21.37
CA GLY A 180 30.48 7.49 -20.02
C GLY A 180 29.95 6.60 -18.89
N LEU A 181 29.24 5.52 -19.18
CA LEU A 181 28.78 4.57 -18.17
C LEU A 181 29.96 3.82 -17.54
N ARG A 182 30.10 3.91 -16.21
CA ARG A 182 31.15 3.25 -15.42
C ARG A 182 30.65 2.07 -14.59
N GLY A 183 29.48 1.50 -14.96
CA GLY A 183 28.77 0.49 -14.17
C GLY A 183 27.87 1.11 -13.11
N GLY A 184 27.78 0.51 -11.94
CA GLY A 184 26.90 1.01 -10.88
C GLY A 184 26.99 0.22 -9.59
N ILE A 185 26.12 0.54 -8.64
CA ILE A 185 25.88 -0.24 -7.42
C ILE A 185 24.52 -0.92 -7.57
N LEU A 186 24.52 -2.23 -7.34
CA LEU A 186 23.32 -3.06 -7.28
C LEU A 186 23.02 -3.36 -5.82
N SER A 187 21.86 -2.93 -5.31
CA SER A 187 21.40 -3.16 -3.94
C SER A 187 19.92 -3.58 -3.97
N PRO A 188 19.57 -4.78 -3.54
CA PRO A 188 18.19 -5.20 -3.54
C PRO A 188 17.40 -4.57 -2.40
N ASP A 189 16.12 -4.31 -2.66
CA ASP A 189 15.11 -3.98 -1.64
C ASP A 189 13.83 -4.80 -1.89
N GLY A 190 12.82 -4.67 -1.03
CA GLY A 190 11.56 -5.36 -1.21
C GLY A 190 10.63 -4.61 -2.17
N GLN A 191 9.91 -5.37 -3.00
CA GLN A 191 8.81 -4.89 -3.83
C GLN A 191 7.53 -5.64 -3.48
N LEU A 192 6.40 -4.95 -3.48
CA LEU A 192 5.07 -5.55 -3.52
C LEU A 192 4.72 -5.87 -4.97
N ASP A 193 4.05 -6.99 -5.18
CA ASP A 193 3.43 -7.26 -6.47
C ASP A 193 2.30 -6.28 -6.76
N ASP A 194 1.52 -5.95 -5.71
CA ASP A 194 0.48 -4.93 -5.74
C ASP A 194 0.19 -4.37 -4.34
N ASP A 195 0.10 -3.05 -4.21
CA ASP A 195 -0.19 -2.36 -2.94
C ASP A 195 -1.66 -2.48 -2.53
N ALA A 196 -2.61 -2.37 -3.48
CA ALA A 196 -4.03 -2.58 -3.19
C ALA A 196 -4.31 -4.04 -2.81
N LYS A 197 -3.65 -5.01 -3.45
CA LYS A 197 -3.75 -6.43 -3.11
C LYS A 197 -3.31 -6.70 -1.66
N LEU A 198 -2.28 -6.01 -1.18
CA LEU A 198 -1.88 -6.11 0.22
C LEU A 198 -3.00 -5.64 1.15
N VAL A 199 -3.64 -4.49 0.87
CA VAL A 199 -4.76 -3.97 1.67
C VAL A 199 -5.91 -4.97 1.72
N VAL A 200 -6.33 -5.47 0.55
CA VAL A 200 -7.41 -6.47 0.44
C VAL A 200 -7.07 -7.74 1.21
N THR A 201 -5.83 -8.22 1.11
CA THR A 201 -5.38 -9.43 1.80
C THR A 201 -5.36 -9.24 3.32
N VAL A 202 -4.97 -8.05 3.82
CA VAL A 202 -5.04 -7.70 5.24
C VAL A 202 -6.49 -7.65 5.72
N ALA A 203 -7.39 -7.00 4.96
CA ALA A 203 -8.81 -6.91 5.29
C ALA A 203 -9.50 -8.29 5.29
N ARG A 204 -9.20 -9.15 4.32
CA ARG A 204 -9.66 -10.55 4.27
C ARG A 204 -9.18 -11.35 5.47
N THR A 205 -7.93 -11.13 5.86
CA THR A 205 -7.39 -11.78 7.07
C THR A 205 -8.10 -11.29 8.31
N ALA A 206 -8.35 -9.96 8.44
CA ALA A 206 -9.13 -9.39 9.52
C ALA A 206 -10.55 -10.01 9.61
N ALA A 207 -11.21 -10.15 8.45
CA ALA A 207 -12.54 -10.76 8.33
C ALA A 207 -12.55 -12.21 8.82
N ALA A 208 -11.51 -12.99 8.55
CA ALA A 208 -11.38 -14.35 9.04
C ALA A 208 -11.20 -14.42 10.58
N TYR A 209 -10.61 -13.38 11.17
CA TYR A 209 -10.52 -13.26 12.63
C TYR A 209 -11.75 -12.61 13.27
N GLY A 210 -12.80 -12.33 12.49
CA GLY A 210 -14.11 -11.89 12.95
C GLY A 210 -14.40 -10.40 12.78
N ALA A 211 -13.53 -9.62 12.12
CA ALA A 211 -13.86 -8.26 11.75
C ALA A 211 -14.98 -8.23 10.69
N ARG A 212 -15.93 -7.32 10.84
CA ARG A 212 -16.90 -6.98 9.80
C ARG A 212 -16.30 -5.90 8.94
N VAL A 213 -16.16 -6.18 7.63
CA VAL A 213 -15.53 -5.27 6.65
C VAL A 213 -16.60 -4.80 5.68
N LEU A 214 -16.98 -3.54 5.79
CA LEU A 214 -18.13 -2.94 5.10
C LEU A 214 -17.66 -1.83 4.16
N THR A 215 -17.60 -2.12 2.86
CA THR A 215 -17.31 -1.16 1.80
C THR A 215 -18.58 -0.48 1.29
N GLY A 216 -18.47 0.74 0.73
CA GLY A 216 -19.62 1.56 0.35
C GLY A 216 -20.44 2.00 1.57
N VAL A 217 -19.80 2.22 2.71
CA VAL A 217 -20.43 2.69 3.94
C VAL A 217 -19.70 3.94 4.45
N ARG A 218 -20.36 5.07 4.40
CA ARG A 218 -19.81 6.35 4.86
C ARG A 218 -20.14 6.58 6.33
N ALA A 219 -19.14 6.97 7.11
CA ALA A 219 -19.31 7.41 8.48
C ALA A 219 -19.46 8.93 8.53
N SER A 220 -20.41 9.42 9.32
CA SER A 220 -20.65 10.82 9.64
C SER A 220 -21.00 10.97 11.11
N GLU A 221 -21.04 12.20 11.61
CA GLU A 221 -21.36 12.50 13.03
C GLU A 221 -20.52 11.64 13.99
N VAL A 222 -19.21 11.63 13.76
CA VAL A 222 -18.27 10.76 14.45
C VAL A 222 -17.86 11.36 15.78
N ASP A 223 -17.92 10.56 16.84
CA ASP A 223 -17.35 10.85 18.14
C ASP A 223 -16.68 9.61 18.75
N GLY A 224 -16.10 9.71 19.94
CA GLY A 224 -15.46 8.57 20.62
C GLY A 224 -16.40 7.41 20.98
N GLY A 225 -17.73 7.62 20.91
CA GLY A 225 -18.77 6.64 21.21
C GLY A 225 -19.44 6.01 19.98
N GLY A 226 -19.06 6.42 18.75
CA GLY A 226 -19.61 5.82 17.52
C GLY A 226 -19.73 6.77 16.35
N ALA A 227 -20.56 6.39 15.37
CA ALA A 227 -20.82 7.17 14.16
C ALA A 227 -22.19 6.85 13.57
N THR A 228 -22.73 7.76 12.77
CA THR A 228 -23.82 7.48 11.84
C THR A 228 -23.23 6.85 10.58
N LEU A 229 -23.66 5.64 10.25
CA LEU A 229 -23.23 4.87 9.08
C LEU A 229 -24.30 4.95 8.01
N THR A 230 -23.93 5.37 6.80
CA THR A 230 -24.83 5.45 5.64
C THR A 230 -24.33 4.54 4.54
N ASP A 231 -25.15 3.58 4.10
CA ASP A 231 -24.89 2.80 2.89
C ASP A 231 -24.98 3.72 1.66
N THR A 232 -23.89 3.85 0.93
CA THR A 232 -23.81 4.77 -0.21
C THR A 232 -24.65 4.33 -1.41
N ALA A 233 -25.08 3.06 -1.47
CA ALA A 233 -25.89 2.52 -2.54
C ALA A 233 -27.39 2.70 -2.30
N SER A 234 -27.88 2.40 -1.08
CA SER A 234 -29.31 2.52 -0.73
C SER A 234 -29.67 3.89 -0.13
N GLY A 235 -28.70 4.56 0.51
CA GLY A 235 -28.93 5.76 1.30
C GLY A 235 -29.43 5.46 2.73
N ASP A 236 -29.63 4.20 3.08
CA ASP A 236 -30.04 3.81 4.44
C ASP A 236 -28.96 4.13 5.47
N SER A 237 -29.41 4.61 6.63
CA SER A 237 -28.51 5.02 7.70
C SER A 237 -28.85 4.35 9.02
N LEU A 238 -27.81 4.05 9.80
CA LEU A 238 -27.93 3.54 11.17
C LEU A 238 -26.92 4.23 12.09
N ARG A 239 -27.25 4.41 13.36
CA ARG A 239 -26.28 4.85 14.38
C ARG A 239 -25.58 3.63 14.97
N LEU A 240 -24.29 3.48 14.70
CA LEU A 240 -23.45 2.45 15.31
C LEU A 240 -22.80 3.01 16.58
N ARG A 241 -23.06 2.36 17.72
CA ARG A 241 -22.34 2.63 18.97
C ARG A 241 -21.07 1.79 19.04
N ALA A 242 -19.98 2.41 19.49
CA ALA A 242 -18.68 1.76 19.69
C ALA A 242 -18.10 2.16 21.05
N ARG A 243 -17.27 1.31 21.64
CA ARG A 243 -16.55 1.63 22.87
C ARG A 243 -15.30 2.47 22.58
N ALA A 244 -14.74 2.32 21.38
CA ALA A 244 -13.68 3.18 20.85
C ALA A 244 -13.85 3.35 19.35
N VAL A 245 -13.40 4.50 18.83
CA VAL A 245 -13.39 4.83 17.39
C VAL A 245 -11.97 5.13 16.96
N VAL A 246 -11.55 4.53 15.85
CA VAL A 246 -10.24 4.79 15.20
C VAL A 246 -10.47 5.46 13.85
N ASN A 247 -9.96 6.67 13.71
CA ASN A 247 -9.89 7.38 12.43
C ASN A 247 -8.62 6.98 11.68
N ALA A 248 -8.79 6.19 10.62
CA ALA A 248 -7.75 5.71 9.71
C ALA A 248 -7.97 6.18 8.27
N THR A 249 -8.66 7.33 8.07
CA THR A 249 -9.07 7.86 6.77
C THR A 249 -7.95 8.57 6.00
N GLY A 250 -6.73 8.56 6.53
CA GLY A 250 -5.55 9.05 5.82
C GLY A 250 -5.64 10.55 5.50
N VAL A 251 -5.67 10.89 4.22
CA VAL A 251 -5.70 12.31 3.78
C VAL A 251 -7.02 13.01 4.09
N TRP A 252 -8.10 12.28 4.35
CA TRP A 252 -9.41 12.80 4.77
C TRP A 252 -9.62 12.83 6.28
N ALA A 253 -8.55 12.65 7.07
CA ALA A 253 -8.68 12.55 8.53
C ALA A 253 -9.30 13.80 9.18
N ALA A 254 -9.10 14.98 8.60
CA ALA A 254 -9.71 16.23 9.05
C ALA A 254 -11.22 16.34 8.77
N GLU A 255 -11.76 15.54 7.85
CA GLU A 255 -13.21 15.47 7.61
C GLU A 255 -13.93 14.71 8.72
N VAL A 256 -13.25 13.71 9.31
CA VAL A 256 -13.75 12.92 10.44
C VAL A 256 -13.48 13.62 11.78
N ASP A 257 -12.30 14.22 11.92
CA ASP A 257 -11.89 14.94 13.12
C ASP A 257 -11.29 16.30 12.74
N PRO A 258 -12.07 17.39 12.83
CA PRO A 258 -11.64 18.74 12.43
C PRO A 258 -10.43 19.30 13.22
N GLY A 259 -10.06 18.67 14.34
CA GLY A 259 -8.85 18.99 15.09
C GLY A 259 -7.56 18.58 14.39
N MET A 260 -7.64 17.70 13.37
CA MET A 260 -6.48 17.19 12.64
C MET A 260 -5.98 18.22 11.61
N ARG A 261 -4.69 18.51 11.67
CA ARG A 261 -4.04 19.41 10.71
C ARG A 261 -3.11 18.61 9.80
N LEU A 262 -3.51 18.48 8.54
CA LEU A 262 -2.76 17.79 7.51
C LEU A 262 -2.18 18.76 6.49
N ARG A 263 -1.05 18.38 5.92
CA ARG A 263 -0.42 19.02 4.77
C ARG A 263 -0.13 17.96 3.71
N PRO A 264 -1.12 17.65 2.84
CA PRO A 264 -0.95 16.63 1.84
C PRO A 264 0.23 16.90 0.91
N SER A 265 0.98 15.83 0.56
CA SER A 265 2.04 15.89 -0.43
C SER A 265 1.73 14.93 -1.57
N ARG A 266 1.73 15.45 -2.80
CA ARG A 266 1.50 14.66 -4.01
C ARG A 266 2.76 13.95 -4.46
N GLY A 267 2.62 12.68 -4.83
CA GLY A 267 3.65 11.87 -5.45
C GLY A 267 3.15 11.30 -6.76
N THR A 268 3.68 11.80 -7.87
CA THR A 268 3.30 11.45 -9.22
C THR A 268 4.17 10.33 -9.78
N HIS A 269 3.58 9.46 -10.58
CA HIS A 269 4.25 8.40 -11.32
C HIS A 269 3.76 8.37 -12.78
N LEU A 270 4.68 8.02 -13.68
CA LEU A 270 4.42 7.77 -15.10
C LEU A 270 4.48 6.27 -15.37
N VAL A 271 3.64 5.78 -16.27
CA VAL A 271 3.58 4.38 -16.69
C VAL A 271 4.11 4.27 -18.12
N PHE A 272 5.02 3.35 -18.36
CA PHE A 272 5.61 3.05 -19.67
C PHE A 272 5.47 1.57 -20.00
N ASP A 273 5.50 1.25 -21.29
CA ASP A 273 5.74 -0.14 -21.71
C ASP A 273 7.19 -0.52 -21.34
N ALA A 274 7.39 -1.72 -20.79
CA ALA A 274 8.72 -2.17 -20.40
C ALA A 274 9.68 -2.22 -21.60
N ALA A 275 9.17 -2.50 -22.81
CA ALA A 275 9.92 -2.49 -24.04
C ALA A 275 10.55 -1.13 -24.36
N THR A 276 9.91 -0.01 -24.00
CA THR A 276 10.43 1.34 -24.15
C THR A 276 11.74 1.54 -23.39
N LEU A 277 11.89 0.87 -22.25
CA LEU A 277 13.11 0.86 -21.44
C LEU A 277 13.97 -0.41 -21.67
N GLY A 278 13.74 -1.18 -22.74
CA GLY A 278 14.49 -2.37 -23.10
C GLY A 278 14.24 -3.57 -22.17
N ASN A 279 13.06 -3.67 -21.56
CA ASN A 279 12.65 -4.73 -20.63
C ASN A 279 13.65 -4.91 -19.46
N PRO A 280 13.83 -3.89 -18.62
CA PRO A 280 14.78 -3.95 -17.51
C PRO A 280 14.38 -5.04 -16.52
N THR A 281 15.36 -5.80 -16.04
CA THR A 281 15.16 -6.82 -14.98
C THR A 281 15.49 -6.30 -13.58
N VAL A 282 15.86 -5.03 -13.49
CA VAL A 282 16.19 -4.32 -12.25
C VAL A 282 15.48 -2.97 -12.22
N ALA A 283 15.25 -2.45 -11.03
CA ALA A 283 14.86 -1.06 -10.90
C ALA A 283 16.07 -0.14 -11.15
N LEU A 284 15.84 1.02 -11.78
CA LEU A 284 16.82 2.08 -11.85
C LEU A 284 16.58 3.07 -10.71
N THR A 285 17.65 3.47 -10.03
CA THR A 285 17.65 4.51 -9.00
C THR A 285 18.49 5.67 -9.52
N ILE A 286 17.84 6.72 -10.00
CA ILE A 286 18.47 7.84 -10.70
C ILE A 286 18.49 9.03 -9.75
N PRO A 287 19.69 9.55 -9.38
CA PRO A 287 19.78 10.72 -8.51
C PRO A 287 19.16 11.95 -9.18
N HIS A 288 18.39 12.70 -8.41
CA HIS A 288 17.93 14.01 -8.84
C HIS A 288 19.13 14.95 -9.02
N PRO A 289 19.22 15.72 -10.13
CA PRO A 289 20.26 16.71 -10.31
C PRO A 289 20.30 17.70 -9.13
N GLY A 290 21.48 17.89 -8.55
CA GLY A 290 21.68 18.81 -7.43
C GLY A 290 21.22 18.33 -6.06
N SER A 291 20.67 17.12 -5.94
CA SER A 291 20.26 16.54 -4.66
C SER A 291 21.10 15.33 -4.25
N MET A 292 21.38 15.22 -2.95
CA MET A 292 22.11 14.09 -2.36
C MET A 292 21.19 12.99 -1.85
N SER A 293 19.88 13.26 -1.67
CA SER A 293 18.94 12.37 -1.00
C SER A 293 17.65 12.09 -1.79
N ARG A 294 17.46 12.76 -2.92
CA ARG A 294 16.27 12.59 -3.78
C ARG A 294 16.62 11.76 -5.01
N PHE A 295 15.75 10.82 -5.33
CA PHE A 295 15.91 9.88 -6.45
C PHE A 295 14.59 9.71 -7.19
N VAL A 296 14.69 9.56 -8.51
CA VAL A 296 13.61 9.04 -9.36
C VAL A 296 13.89 7.57 -9.61
N PHE A 297 12.87 6.75 -9.52
CA PHE A 297 12.96 5.30 -9.73
C PHE A 297 12.28 4.94 -11.05
N ALA A 298 12.85 3.98 -11.78
CA ALA A 298 12.14 3.26 -12.84
C ALA A 298 11.99 1.81 -12.36
N LEU A 299 10.75 1.40 -12.11
CA LEU A 299 10.41 0.18 -11.38
C LEU A 299 9.65 -0.78 -12.30
N PRO A 300 10.22 -1.93 -12.69
CA PRO A 300 9.49 -2.96 -13.43
C PRO A 300 8.27 -3.45 -12.64
N GLN A 301 7.13 -3.58 -13.33
CA GLN A 301 5.84 -3.99 -12.80
C GLN A 301 5.24 -5.16 -13.59
N ARG A 302 4.06 -5.62 -13.18
CA ARG A 302 3.24 -6.57 -13.92
C ARG A 302 2.80 -6.00 -15.28
N HIS A 303 2.18 -6.82 -16.10
CA HIS A 303 1.63 -6.47 -17.42
C HIS A 303 2.66 -5.83 -18.36
N GLY A 304 3.95 -6.21 -18.27
CA GLY A 304 4.98 -5.63 -19.11
C GLY A 304 5.15 -4.11 -18.97
N ARG A 305 4.91 -3.56 -17.78
CA ARG A 305 4.98 -2.11 -17.50
C ARG A 305 6.21 -1.75 -16.66
N VAL A 306 6.62 -0.49 -16.79
CA VAL A 306 7.58 0.16 -15.88
C VAL A 306 6.95 1.43 -15.36
N ILE A 307 6.94 1.64 -14.05
CA ILE A 307 6.54 2.92 -13.45
C ILE A 307 7.77 3.76 -13.16
N VAL A 308 7.70 5.04 -13.51
CA VAL A 308 8.74 6.04 -13.23
C VAL A 308 8.18 7.05 -12.23
N GLY A 309 8.86 7.22 -11.11
CA GLY A 309 8.44 8.12 -10.01
C GLY A 309 9.53 8.25 -8.97
N LEU A 310 9.38 9.10 -7.99
CA LEU A 310 8.16 9.86 -7.65
C LEU A 310 8.52 11.32 -7.40
N THR A 311 7.51 12.18 -7.44
CA THR A 311 7.61 13.57 -6.99
C THR A 311 7.26 13.69 -5.50
N ASP A 312 7.48 14.87 -4.92
CA ASP A 312 7.15 15.19 -3.52
C ASP A 312 6.75 16.67 -3.45
N GLU A 313 5.55 16.98 -3.96
CA GLU A 313 5.04 18.33 -4.13
C GLU A 313 3.89 18.62 -3.15
N ALA A 314 3.84 19.84 -2.62
CA ALA A 314 2.72 20.25 -1.78
C ALA A 314 1.41 20.26 -2.59
N ALA A 315 0.36 19.71 -2.01
CA ALA A 315 -0.98 19.69 -2.62
C ALA A 315 -1.97 20.42 -1.71
N PRO A 316 -1.96 21.77 -1.73
CA PRO A 316 -2.89 22.58 -0.95
C PRO A 316 -4.29 22.54 -1.54
N GLY A 317 -5.30 22.79 -0.69
CA GLY A 317 -6.71 22.83 -1.09
C GLY A 317 -7.49 21.57 -0.72
N PRO A 318 -8.72 21.41 -1.25
CA PRO A 318 -9.57 20.27 -1.01
C PRO A 318 -8.89 18.97 -1.50
N VAL A 319 -9.07 17.91 -0.74
CA VAL A 319 -8.55 16.57 -1.10
C VAL A 319 -9.46 15.95 -2.16
N PRO A 320 -9.00 15.71 -3.40
CA PRO A 320 -9.82 15.05 -4.41
C PRO A 320 -9.88 13.54 -4.15
N ASP A 321 -10.95 12.90 -4.63
CA ASP A 321 -11.11 11.44 -4.58
C ASP A 321 -9.99 10.73 -5.34
N VAL A 322 -9.64 11.25 -6.53
CA VAL A 322 -8.55 10.75 -7.37
C VAL A 322 -7.60 11.90 -7.71
N PRO A 323 -6.41 11.95 -7.10
CA PRO A 323 -5.41 12.96 -7.43
C PRO A 323 -4.90 12.81 -8.86
N ILE A 324 -4.64 13.93 -9.52
CA ILE A 324 -4.16 13.99 -10.91
C ILE A 324 -2.71 14.45 -10.91
N ALA A 325 -1.90 13.87 -11.83
CA ALA A 325 -0.54 14.33 -12.11
C ALA A 325 -0.56 15.71 -12.78
N GLU A 326 0.29 16.62 -12.33
CA GLU A 326 0.45 17.94 -12.96
C GLU A 326 1.54 17.92 -14.02
N GLN A 327 1.39 18.77 -15.06
CA GLN A 327 2.31 18.75 -16.21
C GLN A 327 3.78 18.99 -15.80
N HIS A 328 4.05 19.91 -14.90
CA HIS A 328 5.41 20.17 -14.42
C HIS A 328 6.05 18.96 -13.70
N GLU A 329 5.24 18.12 -13.04
CA GLU A 329 5.72 16.89 -12.41
C GLU A 329 6.04 15.82 -13.46
N ILE A 330 5.22 15.75 -14.54
CA ILE A 330 5.46 14.86 -15.68
C ILE A 330 6.78 15.23 -16.35
N ASP A 331 6.96 16.51 -16.67
CA ASP A 331 8.17 17.04 -17.31
C ASP A 331 9.42 16.77 -16.45
N PHE A 332 9.32 17.04 -15.13
CA PHE A 332 10.38 16.77 -14.18
C PHE A 332 10.81 15.28 -14.15
N LEU A 333 9.85 14.36 -14.17
CA LEU A 333 10.14 12.93 -14.17
C LEU A 333 10.76 12.47 -15.48
N LEU A 334 10.25 12.96 -16.62
CA LEU A 334 10.82 12.68 -17.95
C LEU A 334 12.25 13.19 -18.07
N ASP A 335 12.51 14.43 -17.67
CA ASP A 335 13.85 15.03 -17.72
C ASP A 335 14.82 14.26 -16.82
N THR A 336 14.41 13.95 -15.58
CA THR A 336 15.30 13.29 -14.63
C THR A 336 15.64 11.86 -15.06
N VAL A 337 14.66 11.05 -15.48
CA VAL A 337 14.93 9.68 -15.92
C VAL A 337 15.77 9.64 -17.19
N SER A 338 15.55 10.58 -18.11
CA SER A 338 16.27 10.68 -19.38
C SER A 338 17.76 10.95 -19.22
N THR A 339 18.19 11.54 -18.10
CA THR A 339 19.64 11.74 -17.82
C THR A 339 20.44 10.45 -17.79
N ALA A 340 19.79 9.31 -17.47
CA ALA A 340 20.44 8.01 -17.38
C ALA A 340 20.24 7.14 -18.63
N LEU A 341 19.40 7.54 -19.58
CA LEU A 341 19.01 6.71 -20.73
C LEU A 341 19.79 7.10 -22.01
N GLU A 342 19.92 6.14 -22.92
CA GLU A 342 20.52 6.35 -24.25
C GLU A 342 19.63 7.23 -25.11
N ARG A 343 18.32 6.97 -25.13
CA ARG A 343 17.28 7.79 -25.76
C ARG A 343 16.48 8.50 -24.69
N PRO A 344 16.36 9.81 -24.71
CA PRO A 344 15.43 10.53 -23.84
C PRO A 344 14.00 10.03 -24.02
N LEU A 345 13.25 9.96 -22.95
CA LEU A 345 11.81 9.69 -22.98
C LEU A 345 11.05 11.00 -23.20
N SER A 346 9.91 10.88 -23.85
CA SER A 346 8.99 11.98 -24.13
C SER A 346 7.58 11.66 -23.65
N GLN A 347 6.69 12.63 -23.67
CA GLN A 347 5.28 12.42 -23.32
C GLN A 347 4.59 11.40 -24.23
N ALA A 348 5.04 11.25 -25.48
CA ALA A 348 4.51 10.24 -26.40
C ALA A 348 4.82 8.79 -25.97
N ASP A 349 5.84 8.60 -25.13
CA ASP A 349 6.20 7.29 -24.59
C ASP A 349 5.35 6.92 -23.34
N VAL A 350 4.64 7.90 -22.73
CA VAL A 350 3.84 7.71 -21.52
C VAL A 350 2.52 7.04 -21.88
N ARG A 351 2.26 5.89 -21.24
CA ARG A 351 1.02 5.11 -21.43
C ARG A 351 -0.08 5.51 -20.45
N GLY A 352 0.30 6.04 -19.29
CA GLY A 352 -0.61 6.50 -18.27
C GLY A 352 0.13 7.22 -17.15
N THR A 353 -0.64 7.87 -16.29
CA THR A 353 -0.12 8.57 -15.10
C THR A 353 -0.99 8.26 -13.91
N PHE A 354 -0.41 8.30 -12.72
CA PHE A 354 -1.16 8.31 -11.49
C PHE A 354 -0.46 9.14 -10.42
N ALA A 355 -1.24 9.68 -9.50
CA ALA A 355 -0.74 10.43 -8.36
C ALA A 355 -1.37 9.94 -7.06
N GLY A 356 -0.67 10.08 -5.95
CA GLY A 356 -1.16 9.77 -4.63
C GLY A 356 -0.83 10.89 -3.64
N LEU A 357 -1.74 11.15 -2.72
CA LEU A 357 -1.53 12.14 -1.65
C LEU A 357 -1.03 11.44 -0.39
N ARG A 358 0.08 11.92 0.18
CA ARG A 358 0.61 11.45 1.47
C ARG A 358 -0.03 12.27 2.59
N PRO A 359 -0.58 11.65 3.64
CA PRO A 359 -1.16 12.34 4.78
C PRO A 359 -0.06 12.84 5.74
N LEU A 360 0.70 13.87 5.35
CA LEU A 360 1.72 14.43 6.22
C LEU A 360 1.07 15.31 7.28
N ILE A 361 1.59 15.21 8.51
CA ILE A 361 1.12 16.02 9.65
C ILE A 361 1.78 17.39 9.55
N ALA A 362 0.98 18.46 9.62
CA ALA A 362 1.52 19.81 9.63
C ALA A 362 2.42 20.02 10.88
N PRO A 363 3.64 20.57 10.72
CA PRO A 363 4.49 20.85 11.87
C PRO A 363 3.86 21.85 12.82
N THR A 364 4.05 21.66 14.12
CA THR A 364 3.57 22.60 15.14
C THR A 364 4.30 23.93 14.99
N GLY A 365 3.58 25.02 14.73
CA GLY A 365 4.18 26.35 14.53
C GLY A 365 4.50 26.75 13.07
N ASP A 366 4.26 25.89 12.08
CA ASP A 366 4.46 26.21 10.65
C ASP A 366 3.27 27.03 10.09
N GLY A 367 3.01 28.19 10.68
CA GLY A 367 1.87 29.07 10.32
C GLY A 367 1.91 29.58 8.86
N ASN A 368 3.07 29.56 8.19
CA ASN A 368 3.27 30.07 6.83
C ASN A 368 3.67 29.02 5.81
N GLY A 369 3.63 27.71 6.15
CA GLY A 369 3.94 26.63 5.19
C GLY A 369 5.36 26.65 4.63
N GLN A 370 6.34 27.17 5.37
CA GLN A 370 7.73 27.35 4.90
C GLN A 370 8.54 26.04 4.87
N THR A 371 8.12 25.01 5.63
CA THR A 371 8.82 23.72 5.62
C THR A 371 8.52 22.95 4.35
N SER A 372 9.55 22.49 3.63
CA SER A 372 9.36 21.62 2.46
C SER A 372 8.65 20.31 2.88
N THR A 373 7.68 19.84 2.08
CA THR A 373 6.99 18.56 2.33
C THR A 373 7.96 17.38 2.39
N ALA A 374 9.07 17.47 1.68
CA ALA A 374 10.11 16.46 1.70
C ALA A 374 10.85 16.33 3.05
N ASP A 375 10.81 17.39 3.87
CA ASP A 375 11.50 17.47 5.17
C ASP A 375 10.55 17.21 6.36
N ILE A 376 9.25 17.10 6.11
CA ILE A 376 8.27 16.75 7.13
C ILE A 376 8.48 15.31 7.58
N SER A 377 8.47 15.08 8.89
CA SER A 377 8.62 13.76 9.50
C SER A 377 7.58 12.77 8.97
N ARG A 378 8.03 11.57 8.63
CA ARG A 378 7.17 10.45 8.20
C ARG A 378 7.01 9.41 9.30
N ARG A 379 7.23 9.80 10.55
CA ARG A 379 6.84 8.99 11.70
C ARG A 379 5.32 8.91 11.73
N HIS A 380 4.78 7.78 12.08
CA HIS A 380 3.36 7.70 12.38
C HIS A 380 3.09 8.39 13.73
N HIS A 381 1.90 8.93 13.84
CA HIS A 381 1.40 9.56 15.04
C HIS A 381 0.05 8.93 15.39
N VAL A 382 -0.08 8.50 16.63
CA VAL A 382 -1.32 7.94 17.15
C VAL A 382 -1.68 8.73 18.42
N ALA A 383 -2.85 9.37 18.42
CA ALA A 383 -3.29 10.18 19.55
C ALA A 383 -4.81 10.17 19.68
N VAL A 384 -5.30 10.37 20.90
CA VAL A 384 -6.72 10.60 21.17
C VAL A 384 -6.99 12.11 21.08
N SER A 385 -8.02 12.48 20.35
CA SER A 385 -8.47 13.87 20.24
C SER A 385 -9.46 14.25 21.33
N GLU A 386 -9.85 15.54 21.35
CA GLU A 386 -10.88 16.07 22.25
C GLU A 386 -12.25 15.41 22.03
N LEU A 387 -12.52 14.93 20.82
CA LEU A 387 -13.73 14.16 20.48
C LEU A 387 -13.68 12.71 20.99
N GLY A 388 -12.58 12.28 21.62
CA GLY A 388 -12.38 10.91 22.08
C GLY A 388 -12.02 9.93 20.96
N ILE A 389 -11.67 10.42 19.77
CA ILE A 389 -11.32 9.61 18.59
C ILE A 389 -9.82 9.31 18.60
N VAL A 390 -9.44 8.05 18.38
CA VAL A 390 -8.04 7.66 18.15
C VAL A 390 -7.67 7.94 16.70
N ASN A 391 -6.87 8.95 16.45
CA ASN A 391 -6.39 9.30 15.12
C ASN A 391 -5.07 8.62 14.80
N VAL A 392 -4.96 8.02 13.60
CA VAL A 392 -3.74 7.38 13.09
C VAL A 392 -3.29 8.08 11.82
N LEU A 393 -2.20 8.83 11.90
CA LEU A 393 -1.71 9.70 10.84
C LEU A 393 -0.25 9.42 10.49
N GLY A 394 0.16 9.83 9.28
CA GLY A 394 1.53 9.69 8.80
C GLY A 394 1.92 8.23 8.53
N GLY A 395 3.20 7.90 8.77
CA GLY A 395 3.71 6.54 8.56
C GLY A 395 3.89 6.16 7.09
N LYS A 396 3.94 4.86 6.84
CA LYS A 396 4.20 4.28 5.52
C LYS A 396 3.44 2.97 5.36
N LEU A 397 3.19 2.59 4.11
CA LEU A 397 2.63 1.28 3.81
C LEU A 397 3.47 0.14 4.42
N THR A 398 4.80 0.21 4.38
CA THR A 398 5.71 -0.79 4.97
C THR A 398 5.50 -0.98 6.48
N THR A 399 5.16 0.08 7.21
CA THR A 399 5.06 0.09 8.69
C THR A 399 3.62 0.01 9.20
N TYR A 400 2.65 -0.29 8.32
CA TYR A 400 1.22 -0.32 8.67
C TYR A 400 0.91 -1.18 9.90
N ARG A 401 1.60 -2.31 10.03
CA ARG A 401 1.40 -3.24 11.15
C ARG A 401 1.77 -2.61 12.51
N ALA A 402 2.92 -1.93 12.57
CA ALA A 402 3.33 -1.23 13.79
C ALA A 402 2.36 -0.08 14.13
N MET A 403 1.92 0.68 13.12
CA MET A 403 0.88 1.72 13.27
C MET A 403 -0.40 1.15 13.84
N ALA A 404 -0.85 0.01 13.33
CA ALA A 404 -2.05 -0.68 13.79
C ALA A 404 -1.91 -1.16 15.23
N GLU A 405 -0.78 -1.75 15.59
CA GLU A 405 -0.49 -2.18 16.96
C GLU A 405 -0.56 -1.03 17.96
N ASP A 406 0.05 0.11 17.62
CA ASP A 406 0.04 1.30 18.47
C ASP A 406 -1.38 1.88 18.61
N ALA A 407 -2.14 1.94 17.51
CA ALA A 407 -3.52 2.42 17.49
C ALA A 407 -4.45 1.55 18.36
N VAL A 408 -4.42 0.24 18.18
CA VAL A 408 -5.24 -0.68 18.96
C VAL A 408 -4.84 -0.66 20.44
N THR A 409 -3.56 -0.60 20.73
CA THR A 409 -3.07 -0.51 22.13
C THR A 409 -3.55 0.76 22.80
N LEU A 410 -3.50 1.91 22.11
CA LEU A 410 -4.02 3.18 22.62
C LEU A 410 -5.53 3.13 22.80
N ALA A 411 -6.28 2.60 21.81
CA ALA A 411 -7.73 2.46 21.88
C ALA A 411 -8.17 1.58 23.06
N CYS A 412 -7.50 0.45 23.27
CA CYS A 412 -7.75 -0.42 24.41
C CYS A 412 -7.50 0.28 25.76
N THR A 413 -6.40 1.00 25.86
CA THR A 413 -6.04 1.76 27.08
C THR A 413 -7.06 2.86 27.36
N HIS A 414 -7.43 3.63 26.33
CA HIS A 414 -8.36 4.76 26.43
C HIS A 414 -9.78 4.32 26.84
N ALA A 415 -10.29 3.25 26.22
CA ALA A 415 -11.66 2.77 26.44
C ALA A 415 -11.75 1.64 27.49
N GLY A 416 -10.66 1.24 28.11
CA GLY A 416 -10.66 0.12 29.08
C GLY A 416 -11.09 -1.21 28.45
N LEU A 417 -10.68 -1.50 27.21
CA LEU A 417 -11.02 -2.73 26.52
C LEU A 417 -10.09 -3.87 26.98
N ALA A 418 -10.67 -5.02 27.30
CA ALA A 418 -9.91 -6.24 27.54
C ALA A 418 -9.52 -6.90 26.22
N ALA A 419 -8.25 -6.85 25.87
CA ALA A 419 -7.70 -7.46 24.66
C ALA A 419 -6.44 -8.27 24.99
N THR A 420 -6.17 -9.30 24.17
CA THR A 420 -4.90 -10.03 24.29
C THR A 420 -3.74 -9.22 23.71
N ASP A 421 -2.51 -9.70 23.91
CA ASP A 421 -1.32 -9.07 23.30
C ASP A 421 -1.38 -9.12 21.76
N CYS A 422 -0.70 -8.17 21.12
CA CYS A 422 -0.56 -8.14 19.68
C CYS A 422 0.17 -9.38 19.16
N VAL A 423 -0.44 -10.05 18.20
CA VAL A 423 0.07 -11.26 17.55
C VAL A 423 0.46 -11.06 16.09
N THR A 424 0.17 -9.90 15.50
CA THR A 424 0.37 -9.62 14.08
C THR A 424 1.81 -9.76 13.58
N PRO A 425 2.88 -9.61 14.39
CA PRO A 425 4.25 -9.93 13.94
C PRO A 425 4.47 -11.40 13.56
N TRP A 426 3.59 -12.29 14.00
CA TRP A 426 3.69 -13.74 13.78
C TRP A 426 2.54 -14.30 12.94
N LEU A 427 1.61 -13.46 12.51
CA LEU A 427 0.38 -13.85 11.83
C LEU A 427 0.55 -13.76 10.31
N PRO A 428 0.69 -14.91 9.59
CA PRO A 428 0.68 -14.92 8.14
C PRO A 428 -0.70 -14.52 7.59
N LEU A 429 -0.70 -13.69 6.56
CA LEU A 429 -1.93 -13.29 5.87
C LEU A 429 -2.54 -14.46 5.08
N VAL A 430 -3.82 -14.36 4.73
CA VAL A 430 -4.49 -15.33 3.86
C VAL A 430 -3.69 -15.55 2.58
N GLY A 431 -3.51 -16.83 2.22
CA GLY A 431 -2.67 -17.23 1.06
C GLY A 431 -1.17 -17.30 1.33
N ALA A 432 -0.67 -16.80 2.45
CA ALA A 432 0.75 -16.92 2.80
C ALA A 432 1.10 -18.36 3.25
N PRO A 433 2.32 -18.82 2.99
CA PRO A 433 2.81 -20.08 3.56
C PRO A 433 2.71 -20.06 5.09
N GLY A 434 2.17 -21.13 5.65
CA GLY A 434 1.94 -21.26 7.11
C GLY A 434 0.75 -20.48 7.65
N SER A 435 -0.07 -19.89 6.79
CA SER A 435 -1.35 -19.30 7.20
C SER A 435 -2.30 -20.39 7.69
N ALA A 436 -3.00 -20.11 8.81
CA ALA A 436 -4.10 -20.95 9.28
C ALA A 436 -5.35 -20.83 8.36
N LEU A 437 -5.34 -19.90 7.43
CA LEU A 437 -6.38 -19.65 6.43
C LEU A 437 -5.98 -20.32 5.12
N PRO A 438 -6.53 -21.50 4.80
CA PRO A 438 -6.09 -22.25 3.63
C PRO A 438 -6.48 -21.51 2.34
N ALA A 439 -5.57 -21.50 1.38
CA ALA A 439 -5.89 -21.14 -0.01
C ALA A 439 -7.03 -22.03 -0.58
N ALA A 440 -7.27 -23.18 0.01
CA ALA A 440 -8.34 -24.10 -0.34
C ALA A 440 -9.76 -23.51 -0.21
N GLU A 441 -9.99 -22.50 0.64
CA GLU A 441 -11.31 -21.84 0.69
C GLU A 441 -11.59 -21.08 -0.60
N GLN A 442 -10.63 -20.29 -1.05
CA GLN A 442 -10.73 -19.54 -2.32
C GLN A 442 -10.75 -20.47 -3.52
N ALA A 443 -9.93 -21.53 -3.53
CA ALA A 443 -9.94 -22.53 -4.59
C ALA A 443 -11.31 -23.21 -4.73
N ARG A 444 -11.90 -23.68 -3.63
CA ARG A 444 -13.25 -24.28 -3.65
C ARG A 444 -14.32 -23.30 -4.13
N MET A 445 -14.23 -22.03 -3.73
CA MET A 445 -15.14 -21.00 -4.22
C MET A 445 -15.00 -20.84 -5.74
N LEU A 446 -13.76 -20.78 -6.24
CA LEU A 446 -13.47 -20.61 -7.65
C LEU A 446 -13.95 -21.83 -8.47
N ASP A 447 -13.63 -23.05 -8.02
CA ASP A 447 -14.09 -24.30 -8.65
C ASP A 447 -15.62 -24.38 -8.74
N ALA A 448 -16.34 -23.86 -7.73
CA ALA A 448 -17.80 -23.85 -7.71
C ALA A 448 -18.43 -22.71 -8.53
N SER A 449 -17.66 -21.70 -8.94
CA SER A 449 -18.18 -20.42 -9.45
C SER A 449 -17.61 -20.00 -10.80
N CYS A 450 -16.67 -20.74 -11.36
CA CYS A 450 -15.98 -20.34 -12.59
C CYS A 450 -15.61 -21.55 -13.45
N ASP A 451 -16.25 -21.67 -14.62
CA ASP A 451 -16.03 -22.82 -15.51
C ASP A 451 -14.67 -22.81 -16.21
N ARG A 452 -14.06 -21.62 -16.39
CA ARG A 452 -12.80 -21.43 -17.11
C ARG A 452 -11.88 -20.45 -16.39
N PRO A 453 -11.39 -20.80 -15.19
CA PRO A 453 -10.64 -19.86 -14.35
C PRO A 453 -9.32 -19.38 -14.96
N GLU A 454 -8.69 -20.21 -15.81
CA GLU A 454 -7.41 -19.90 -16.46
C GLU A 454 -7.55 -19.14 -17.80
N GLU A 455 -8.78 -18.84 -18.24
CA GLU A 455 -9.03 -18.09 -19.49
C GLU A 455 -8.45 -16.67 -19.36
N ALA A 456 -7.50 -16.33 -20.23
CA ALA A 456 -6.88 -15.00 -20.27
C ALA A 456 -7.89 -13.96 -20.77
N LEU A 457 -7.90 -12.77 -20.17
CA LEU A 457 -8.78 -11.68 -20.58
C LEU A 457 -8.34 -11.03 -21.90
N ALA A 458 -7.05 -10.83 -22.06
CA ALA A 458 -6.47 -10.24 -23.28
C ALA A 458 -4.96 -10.57 -23.36
N ASP A 459 -4.43 -10.52 -24.58
CA ASP A 459 -3.01 -10.69 -24.84
C ASP A 459 -2.17 -9.62 -24.13
N GLY A 460 -1.10 -10.05 -23.47
CA GLY A 460 -0.19 -9.15 -22.77
C GLY A 460 -0.64 -8.70 -21.37
N LEU A 461 -1.82 -9.12 -20.90
CA LEU A 461 -2.30 -8.90 -19.55
C LEU A 461 -2.25 -10.19 -18.74
N ASP A 462 -1.53 -10.18 -17.61
CA ASP A 462 -1.44 -11.32 -16.69
C ASP A 462 -2.68 -11.37 -15.77
N VAL A 463 -3.88 -11.42 -16.37
CA VAL A 463 -5.17 -11.47 -15.65
C VAL A 463 -6.09 -12.47 -16.34
N THR A 464 -6.72 -13.31 -15.55
CA THR A 464 -7.62 -14.36 -16.02
C THR A 464 -9.07 -14.10 -15.60
N ARG A 465 -10.02 -14.84 -16.20
CA ARG A 465 -11.42 -14.87 -15.76
C ARG A 465 -11.53 -15.21 -14.27
N GLY A 466 -10.76 -16.17 -13.80
CA GLY A 466 -10.72 -16.56 -12.38
C GLY A 466 -10.29 -15.44 -11.45
N ASP A 467 -9.37 -14.56 -11.88
CA ASP A 467 -8.97 -13.39 -11.09
C ASP A 467 -10.14 -12.42 -10.90
N ILE A 468 -10.99 -12.22 -11.93
CA ILE A 468 -12.17 -11.34 -11.85
C ILE A 468 -13.23 -11.94 -10.91
N VAL A 469 -13.52 -13.24 -11.05
CA VAL A 469 -14.45 -13.94 -10.15
C VAL A 469 -13.96 -13.88 -8.70
N CYS A 470 -12.65 -14.07 -8.46
CA CYS A 470 -12.05 -13.91 -7.14
C CYS A 470 -12.17 -12.47 -6.63
N ALA A 471 -11.97 -11.47 -7.48
CA ALA A 471 -12.11 -10.07 -7.11
C ALA A 471 -13.51 -9.77 -6.54
N VAL A 472 -14.56 -10.31 -7.15
CA VAL A 472 -15.96 -10.14 -6.71
C VAL A 472 -16.26 -11.00 -5.49
N ARG A 473 -16.04 -12.32 -5.57
CA ARG A 473 -16.56 -13.28 -4.60
C ARG A 473 -15.68 -13.52 -3.38
N ALA A 474 -14.41 -13.16 -3.48
CA ALA A 474 -13.47 -13.33 -2.36
C ALA A 474 -12.86 -12.02 -1.86
N GLU A 475 -12.80 -10.99 -2.69
CA GLU A 475 -12.07 -9.76 -2.39
C GLU A 475 -12.99 -8.54 -2.27
N GLY A 476 -14.30 -8.73 -2.41
CA GLY A 476 -15.33 -7.73 -2.12
C GLY A 476 -15.47 -6.62 -3.16
N ALA A 477 -15.00 -6.81 -4.40
CA ALA A 477 -15.26 -5.88 -5.48
C ALA A 477 -16.76 -5.89 -5.83
N ARG A 478 -17.35 -4.71 -6.03
CA ARG A 478 -18.77 -4.50 -6.28
C ARG A 478 -19.05 -3.80 -7.62
N SER A 479 -18.01 -3.32 -8.26
CA SER A 479 -18.09 -2.60 -9.54
C SER A 479 -16.93 -2.99 -10.45
N ILE A 480 -17.07 -2.66 -11.73
CA ILE A 480 -16.03 -2.83 -12.73
C ILE A 480 -14.79 -2.00 -12.34
N ASP A 481 -14.98 -0.79 -11.80
CA ASP A 481 -13.91 0.09 -11.35
C ASP A 481 -13.14 -0.49 -10.17
N ASP A 482 -13.82 -1.20 -9.24
CA ASP A 482 -13.15 -1.90 -8.15
C ASP A 482 -12.19 -2.95 -8.69
N VAL A 483 -12.63 -3.69 -9.72
CA VAL A 483 -11.83 -4.73 -10.36
C VAL A 483 -10.66 -4.14 -11.13
N LEU A 484 -10.93 -3.22 -12.06
CA LEU A 484 -9.91 -2.69 -12.97
C LEU A 484 -8.86 -1.84 -12.24
N ASP A 485 -9.28 -1.04 -11.26
CA ASP A 485 -8.40 -0.09 -10.59
C ASP A 485 -7.71 -0.65 -9.34
N ARG A 486 -8.36 -1.60 -8.61
CA ARG A 486 -7.90 -2.01 -7.27
C ARG A 486 -7.68 -3.51 -7.10
N ARG A 487 -8.08 -4.35 -8.06
CA ARG A 487 -7.80 -5.80 -8.00
C ARG A 487 -6.81 -6.25 -9.06
N THR A 488 -6.92 -5.69 -10.28
CA THR A 488 -6.06 -6.06 -11.43
C THR A 488 -5.04 -5.01 -11.81
N ARG A 489 -5.30 -3.74 -11.54
CA ARG A 489 -4.48 -2.57 -11.89
C ARG A 489 -4.39 -2.29 -13.39
N ILE A 490 -5.23 -2.91 -14.19
CA ILE A 490 -5.37 -2.63 -15.63
C ILE A 490 -5.71 -1.16 -15.86
N GLY A 491 -6.51 -0.55 -14.96
CA GLY A 491 -6.94 0.84 -15.03
C GLY A 491 -5.83 1.91 -15.02
N PHE A 492 -4.56 1.53 -14.78
CA PHE A 492 -3.43 2.47 -14.93
C PHE A 492 -3.19 2.93 -16.36
N VAL A 493 -3.62 2.15 -17.35
CA VAL A 493 -3.47 2.43 -18.77
C VAL A 493 -4.84 2.39 -19.43
N ALA A 494 -5.29 3.55 -19.91
CA ALA A 494 -6.64 3.69 -20.47
C ALA A 494 -6.92 2.72 -21.62
N SER A 495 -5.98 2.54 -22.54
CA SER A 495 -6.12 1.59 -23.65
C SER A 495 -6.25 0.14 -23.21
N ASP A 496 -5.59 -0.25 -22.12
CA ASP A 496 -5.69 -1.61 -21.58
C ASP A 496 -7.06 -1.80 -20.91
N ARG A 497 -7.52 -0.77 -20.18
CA ARG A 497 -8.86 -0.73 -19.58
C ARG A 497 -9.95 -0.87 -20.62
N ASP A 498 -9.89 -0.06 -21.68
CA ASP A 498 -10.89 -0.05 -22.76
C ASP A 498 -10.95 -1.40 -23.48
N ALA A 499 -9.81 -2.03 -23.71
CA ALA A 499 -9.71 -3.32 -24.40
C ALA A 499 -10.40 -4.48 -23.66
N VAL A 500 -10.52 -4.42 -22.32
CA VAL A 500 -11.12 -5.51 -21.51
C VAL A 500 -12.43 -5.13 -20.84
N TYR A 501 -12.88 -3.89 -20.95
CA TYR A 501 -14.00 -3.35 -20.18
C TYR A 501 -15.26 -4.21 -20.29
N ASP A 502 -15.72 -4.52 -21.52
CA ASP A 502 -16.94 -5.28 -21.75
C ASP A 502 -16.83 -6.72 -21.25
N ALA A 503 -15.66 -7.35 -21.43
CA ALA A 503 -15.42 -8.70 -20.92
C ALA A 503 -15.44 -8.74 -19.39
N VAL A 504 -14.80 -7.76 -18.74
CA VAL A 504 -14.81 -7.65 -17.27
C VAL A 504 -16.21 -7.35 -16.77
N ALA A 505 -16.97 -6.45 -17.43
CA ALA A 505 -18.35 -6.13 -17.09
C ALA A 505 -19.22 -7.39 -17.04
N ALA A 506 -19.18 -8.19 -18.12
CA ALA A 506 -19.96 -9.43 -18.20
C ALA A 506 -19.61 -10.42 -17.06
N ILE A 507 -18.31 -10.57 -16.73
CA ILE A 507 -17.87 -11.48 -15.66
C ILE A 507 -18.29 -10.95 -14.28
N VAL A 508 -18.18 -9.64 -14.05
CA VAL A 508 -18.59 -8.99 -12.79
C VAL A 508 -20.09 -9.19 -12.56
N ASP A 509 -20.91 -8.92 -13.56
CA ASP A 509 -22.36 -9.09 -13.49
C ASP A 509 -22.72 -10.56 -13.18
N GLU A 510 -22.14 -11.52 -13.93
CA GLU A 510 -22.33 -12.94 -13.67
C GLU A 510 -21.93 -13.35 -12.24
N ALA A 511 -20.78 -12.85 -11.77
CA ALA A 511 -20.27 -13.16 -10.43
C ALA A 511 -21.13 -12.55 -9.32
N LEU A 512 -21.73 -11.40 -9.49
CA LEU A 512 -22.65 -10.77 -8.54
C LEU A 512 -24.03 -11.48 -8.51
N TRP A 513 -24.58 -11.88 -9.67
CA TRP A 513 -25.88 -12.53 -9.75
C TRP A 513 -25.90 -13.97 -9.23
N ALA A 514 -24.79 -14.67 -9.32
CA ALA A 514 -24.72 -16.06 -8.87
C ALA A 514 -24.42 -16.21 -7.35
N GLU A 515 -24.42 -15.13 -6.59
CA GLU A 515 -24.37 -15.12 -5.12
C GLU A 515 -25.78 -15.35 -4.55
#